data_52c5dc902c2dc635a6d0d169a6206b21
#
_entry.id   52c5dc902c2dc635a6d0d169a6206b21
#
_cell.length_a   1.000
_cell.length_b   1.000
_cell.length_c   1.000
_cell.angle_alpha   90.00
_cell.angle_beta   90.00
_cell.angle_gamma   90.00
#
_symmetry.space_group_name_H-M   'P 1'
#
loop_
_entity.id
_entity.type
_entity.pdbx_description
1 polymer ?
#
loop_
_entity_poly.entity_id
_entity_poly.type
_entity_poly.pdbx_seq_one_letter_code
_entity_poly.pdbx_strand_id
1 'polypeptide(L)'
;DDLRGSIDGWDFKQYVLGMLFYRYISENLAAYINKGEEKGFDYAKLSDKEAKSAKDDLVKEKGFFILPSKLFCNVLSKADNDENLNETLESVFHSIESSAKGTESESDIEGLFDDFDVNSNKLGKSVAEKCKTLRKLMHGIADMKLGDYQDNTIDAFGDAYEYLMGLYASNAGKSGGEYYTPQEVSELLVRIAVNGKKSINKIYDPAVGSASLLLKARKILGKNGVRKGYF
;
A
#
# COMPACT_ATOMS: atom_id res chain seq x y z
N ASP A 1 18.79 1.88 -6.15
CA ASP A 1 20.07 1.16 -6.27
C ASP A 1 20.85 1.07 -4.96
N ASP A 2 20.78 2.06 -4.07
CA ASP A 2 21.55 2.10 -2.80
C ASP A 2 21.11 1.08 -1.73
N LEU A 3 19.94 0.50 -1.86
CA LEU A 3 19.41 -0.50 -0.93
C LEU A 3 19.69 -1.95 -1.37
N ARG A 4 20.00 -2.18 -2.65
CA ARG A 4 20.24 -3.52 -3.23
C ARG A 4 21.45 -4.27 -2.65
N GLY A 5 22.34 -3.59 -1.93
CA GLY A 5 23.54 -4.21 -1.36
C GLY A 5 23.41 -4.65 0.10
N SER A 6 22.33 -4.30 0.80
CA SER A 6 22.19 -4.52 2.24
C SER A 6 21.14 -5.55 2.63
N ILE A 7 20.20 -5.91 1.74
CA ILE A 7 19.15 -6.90 2.00
C ILE A 7 19.09 -7.84 0.81
N ASP A 8 18.93 -9.16 1.03
CA ASP A 8 18.77 -10.15 -0.03
C ASP A 8 17.53 -9.82 -0.89
N GLY A 9 17.63 -9.99 -2.21
CA GLY A 9 16.67 -9.45 -3.17
C GLY A 9 15.21 -9.84 -2.94
N TRP A 10 14.95 -11.01 -2.34
CA TRP A 10 13.61 -11.48 -1.99
C TRP A 10 13.02 -10.77 -0.78
N ASP A 11 13.80 -10.63 0.27
CA ASP A 11 13.39 -9.97 1.51
C ASP A 11 13.19 -8.46 1.31
N PHE A 12 13.97 -7.86 0.42
CA PHE A 12 13.85 -6.46 0.04
C PHE A 12 12.46 -6.11 -0.52
N LYS A 13 11.86 -7.03 -1.29
CA LYS A 13 10.51 -6.87 -1.86
C LYS A 13 9.47 -6.60 -0.79
N GLN A 14 9.42 -7.41 0.28
CA GLN A 14 8.42 -7.30 1.35
C GLN A 14 8.50 -5.93 2.03
N TYR A 15 9.72 -5.47 2.33
CA TYR A 15 9.94 -4.16 2.94
C TYR A 15 9.55 -3.00 2.03
N VAL A 16 9.87 -3.08 0.74
CA VAL A 16 9.50 -2.04 -0.24
C VAL A 16 7.98 -2.00 -0.41
N LEU A 17 7.33 -3.14 -0.58
CA LEU A 17 5.88 -3.23 -0.76
C LEU A 17 5.12 -2.75 0.48
N GLY A 18 5.52 -3.20 1.68
CA GLY A 18 4.87 -2.79 2.92
C GLY A 18 5.02 -1.28 3.18
N MET A 19 6.22 -0.72 2.94
CA MET A 19 6.45 0.72 3.09
C MET A 19 5.70 1.55 2.04
N LEU A 20 5.66 1.08 0.79
CA LEU A 20 4.90 1.70 -0.29
C LEU A 20 3.40 1.68 0.02
N PHE A 21 2.89 0.57 0.54
CA PHE A 21 1.50 0.43 0.96
C PHE A 21 1.17 1.36 2.13
N TYR A 22 2.01 1.42 3.16
CA TYR A 22 1.86 2.36 4.27
C TYR A 22 1.79 3.81 3.78
N ARG A 23 2.68 4.22 2.89
CA ARG A 23 2.63 5.55 2.25
C ARG A 23 1.29 5.75 1.55
N TYR A 24 0.87 4.79 0.72
CA TYR A 24 -0.36 4.89 -0.05
C TYR A 24 -1.60 5.08 0.82
N ILE A 25 -1.82 4.20 1.82
CA ILE A 25 -3.01 4.30 2.68
C ILE A 25 -3.00 5.58 3.52
N SER A 26 -1.82 6.02 3.95
CA SER A 26 -1.61 7.24 4.71
C SER A 26 -1.97 8.49 3.90
N GLU A 27 -1.42 8.62 2.69
CA GLU A 27 -1.70 9.76 1.80
C GLU A 27 -3.15 9.73 1.30
N ASN A 28 -3.68 8.55 0.98
CA ASN A 28 -5.08 8.40 0.54
C ASN A 28 -6.08 8.81 1.62
N LEU A 29 -5.85 8.40 2.88
CA LEU A 29 -6.70 8.79 4.00
C LEU A 29 -6.65 10.30 4.23
N ALA A 30 -5.46 10.90 4.27
CA ALA A 30 -5.30 12.33 4.46
C ALA A 30 -5.96 13.14 3.32
N ALA A 31 -5.76 12.73 2.07
CA ALA A 31 -6.40 13.36 0.92
C ALA A 31 -7.94 13.25 0.96
N TYR A 32 -8.47 12.11 1.39
CA TYR A 32 -9.91 11.90 1.55
C TYR A 32 -10.51 12.86 2.58
N ILE A 33 -9.88 12.96 3.76
CA ILE A 33 -10.35 13.84 4.83
C ILE A 33 -10.26 15.29 4.38
N ASN A 34 -9.12 15.72 3.84
CA ASN A 34 -8.89 17.09 3.36
C ASN A 34 -9.90 17.51 2.28
N LYS A 35 -10.38 16.59 1.45
CA LYS A 35 -11.38 16.88 0.39
C LYS A 35 -12.77 17.15 0.96
N GLY A 36 -13.10 16.57 2.13
CA GLY A 36 -14.37 16.76 2.81
C GLY A 36 -14.46 18.05 3.64
N GLU A 37 -13.34 18.72 3.87
CA GLU A 37 -13.20 19.85 4.77
C GLU A 37 -13.05 21.19 4.04
N GLU A 38 -13.02 22.28 4.79
CA GLU A 38 -12.87 23.63 4.24
C GLU A 38 -11.51 23.84 3.56
N LYS A 39 -11.47 24.76 2.60
CA LYS A 39 -10.24 25.09 1.86
C LYS A 39 -9.14 25.56 2.81
N GLY A 40 -8.02 24.83 2.80
CA GLY A 40 -6.85 25.10 3.66
C GLY A 40 -6.75 24.19 4.88
N PHE A 41 -7.73 23.30 5.10
CA PHE A 41 -7.64 22.27 6.10
C PHE A 41 -6.56 21.25 5.72
N ASP A 42 -5.79 20.80 6.70
CA ASP A 42 -4.73 19.80 6.51
C ASP A 42 -4.74 18.82 7.70
N TYR A 43 -5.26 17.63 7.43
CA TYR A 43 -5.37 16.56 8.43
C TYR A 43 -4.01 16.23 9.08
N ALA A 44 -2.93 16.30 8.33
CA ALA A 44 -1.59 16.01 8.84
C ALA A 44 -1.11 16.99 9.93
N LYS A 45 -1.73 18.16 10.03
CA LYS A 45 -1.41 19.19 11.03
C LYS A 45 -2.25 19.13 12.30
N LEU A 46 -3.30 18.31 12.31
CA LEU A 46 -4.11 18.14 13.52
C LEU A 46 -3.33 17.43 14.62
N SER A 47 -3.73 17.71 15.86
CA SER A 47 -3.30 16.85 16.98
C SER A 47 -4.05 15.51 16.96
N ASP A 48 -3.41 14.47 17.50
CA ASP A 48 -4.05 13.16 17.62
C ASP A 48 -5.34 13.20 18.46
N LYS A 49 -5.44 14.14 19.40
CA LYS A 49 -6.63 14.32 20.22
C LYS A 49 -7.82 14.83 19.42
N GLU A 50 -7.59 15.81 18.54
CA GLU A 50 -8.62 16.34 17.66
C GLU A 50 -9.08 15.28 16.64
N ALA A 51 -8.14 14.56 16.04
CA ALA A 51 -8.44 13.54 15.05
C ALA A 51 -9.21 12.34 15.60
N LYS A 52 -9.05 12.01 16.89
CA LYS A 52 -9.75 10.87 17.52
C LYS A 52 -11.28 10.98 17.48
N SER A 53 -11.83 12.19 17.43
CA SER A 53 -13.29 12.39 17.38
C SER A 53 -13.92 11.85 16.09
N ALA A 54 -13.18 11.83 14.98
CA ALA A 54 -13.64 11.33 13.67
C ALA A 54 -13.32 9.84 13.44
N LYS A 55 -12.68 9.16 14.40
CA LYS A 55 -12.20 7.79 14.21
C LYS A 55 -13.29 6.83 13.78
N ASP A 56 -14.41 6.79 14.50
CA ASP A 56 -15.45 5.78 14.28
C ASP A 56 -16.14 5.95 12.92
N ASP A 57 -16.32 7.19 12.46
CA ASP A 57 -16.86 7.46 11.14
C ASP A 57 -15.87 7.10 10.03
N LEU A 58 -14.60 7.44 10.20
CA LEU A 58 -13.56 7.10 9.24
C LEU A 58 -13.35 5.59 9.12
N VAL A 59 -13.40 4.85 10.23
CA VAL A 59 -13.31 3.39 10.19
C VAL A 59 -14.51 2.78 9.46
N LYS A 60 -15.73 3.29 9.65
CA LYS A 60 -16.92 2.84 8.89
C LYS A 60 -16.80 3.11 7.40
N GLU A 61 -16.22 4.25 7.01
CA GLU A 61 -16.13 4.66 5.61
C GLU A 61 -14.94 4.08 4.87
N LYS A 62 -13.79 3.93 5.56
CA LYS A 62 -12.50 3.54 4.96
C LYS A 62 -12.00 2.18 5.40
N GLY A 63 -12.58 1.62 6.45
CA GLY A 63 -12.16 0.34 7.02
C GLY A 63 -11.02 0.46 8.04
N PHE A 64 -10.33 1.59 8.13
CA PHE A 64 -9.20 1.82 9.05
C PHE A 64 -9.05 3.30 9.42
N PHE A 65 -8.20 3.55 10.40
CA PHE A 65 -7.87 4.88 10.87
C PHE A 65 -6.37 5.05 11.14
N ILE A 66 -5.81 6.19 10.75
CA ILE A 66 -4.42 6.55 11.03
C ILE A 66 -4.40 7.91 11.75
N LEU A 67 -3.79 7.96 12.92
CA LEU A 67 -3.60 9.21 13.65
C LEU A 67 -2.69 10.17 12.86
N PRO A 68 -2.88 11.50 12.95
CA PRO A 68 -2.01 12.46 12.29
C PRO A 68 -0.52 12.24 12.57
N SER A 69 -0.14 12.00 13.83
CA SER A 69 1.26 11.73 14.21
C SER A 69 1.83 10.47 13.56
N LYS A 70 0.97 9.55 13.11
CA LYS A 70 1.30 8.26 12.50
C LYS A 70 1.13 8.23 10.98
N LEU A 71 0.81 9.36 10.34
CA LEU A 71 0.85 9.50 8.90
C LEU A 71 2.29 9.38 8.38
N PHE A 72 2.44 8.78 7.20
CA PHE A 72 3.76 8.57 6.58
C PHE A 72 4.60 9.86 6.52
N CYS A 73 4.01 10.98 6.11
CA CYS A 73 4.70 12.27 6.04
C CYS A 73 5.21 12.76 7.40
N ASN A 74 4.43 12.55 8.47
CA ASN A 74 4.78 12.99 9.81
C ASN A 74 5.83 12.08 10.48
N VAL A 75 5.76 10.77 10.22
CA VAL A 75 6.81 9.84 10.65
C VAL A 75 8.11 10.12 9.89
N LEU A 76 8.04 10.29 8.57
CA LEU A 76 9.19 10.62 7.74
C LEU A 76 9.90 11.90 8.20
N SER A 77 9.15 12.96 8.52
CA SER A 77 9.70 14.24 8.97
C SER A 77 10.54 14.15 10.26
N LYS A 78 10.32 13.10 11.05
CA LYS A 78 11.04 12.84 12.32
C LYS A 78 12.06 11.70 12.18
N ALA A 79 12.02 10.94 11.10
CA ALA A 79 12.76 9.69 10.94
C ALA A 79 14.27 9.87 11.08
N ASP A 80 14.83 11.00 10.63
CA ASP A 80 16.28 11.25 10.70
C ASP A 80 16.82 11.41 12.13
N ASN A 81 15.97 11.84 13.06
CA ASN A 81 16.28 12.02 14.46
C ASN A 81 15.68 10.95 15.38
N ASP A 82 14.96 9.97 14.82
CA ASP A 82 14.37 8.88 15.59
C ASP A 82 15.33 7.70 15.69
N GLU A 83 15.96 7.55 16.85
CA GLU A 83 16.90 6.45 17.12
C GLU A 83 16.20 5.08 17.27
N ASN A 84 14.88 5.08 17.51
CA ASN A 84 14.03 3.90 17.65
C ASN A 84 12.96 3.83 16.55
N LEU A 85 13.30 4.22 15.33
CA LEU A 85 12.39 4.24 14.20
C LEU A 85 11.72 2.88 13.94
N ASN A 86 12.40 1.77 14.24
CA ASN A 86 11.82 0.42 14.18
C ASN A 86 10.62 0.29 15.11
N GLU A 87 10.72 0.71 16.38
CA GLU A 87 9.60 0.67 17.34
C GLU A 87 8.49 1.64 16.96
N THR A 88 8.86 2.82 16.45
CA THR A 88 7.89 3.79 15.93
C THR A 88 7.07 3.19 14.80
N LEU A 89 7.68 2.55 13.81
CA LEU A 89 6.98 1.90 12.69
C LEU A 89 6.13 0.71 13.17
N GLU A 90 6.63 -0.12 14.07
CA GLU A 90 5.86 -1.21 14.69
C GLU A 90 4.59 -0.68 15.37
N SER A 91 4.73 0.40 16.17
CA SER A 91 3.59 1.07 16.80
C SER A 91 2.61 1.67 15.78
N VAL A 92 3.09 2.17 14.65
CA VAL A 92 2.24 2.67 13.56
C VAL A 92 1.43 1.54 12.96
N PHE A 93 2.08 0.46 12.53
CA PHE A 93 1.43 -0.68 11.88
C PHE A 93 0.39 -1.33 12.81
N HIS A 94 0.77 -1.62 14.04
CA HIS A 94 -0.15 -2.15 15.03
C HIS A 94 -1.34 -1.20 15.30
N SER A 95 -1.13 0.11 15.30
CA SER A 95 -2.21 1.10 15.48
C SER A 95 -3.18 1.11 14.31
N ILE A 96 -2.70 0.93 13.07
CA ILE A 96 -3.54 0.85 11.86
C ILE A 96 -4.40 -0.40 11.93
N GLU A 97 -3.80 -1.57 12.15
CA GLU A 97 -4.51 -2.85 12.25
C GLU A 97 -5.53 -2.85 13.41
N SER A 98 -5.11 -2.40 14.59
CA SER A 98 -5.99 -2.31 15.75
C SER A 98 -7.14 -1.32 15.57
N SER A 99 -7.05 -0.39 14.64
CA SER A 99 -8.13 0.57 14.37
C SER A 99 -9.38 -0.08 13.77
N ALA A 100 -9.21 -1.18 13.02
CA ALA A 100 -10.28 -1.93 12.39
C ALA A 100 -10.89 -3.03 13.28
N LYS A 101 -10.32 -3.29 14.46
CA LYS A 101 -10.74 -4.38 15.33
C LYS A 101 -12.18 -4.24 15.80
N GLY A 102 -12.97 -5.30 15.65
CA GLY A 102 -14.39 -5.33 15.97
C GLY A 102 -15.30 -4.70 14.90
N THR A 103 -14.78 -4.43 13.71
CA THR A 103 -15.53 -3.89 12.56
C THR A 103 -15.60 -4.91 11.42
N GLU A 104 -16.42 -4.61 10.40
CA GLU A 104 -16.52 -5.44 9.18
C GLU A 104 -15.19 -5.53 8.40
N SER A 105 -14.31 -4.55 8.59
CA SER A 105 -13.01 -4.47 7.90
C SER A 105 -11.87 -5.16 8.66
N GLU A 106 -12.14 -5.74 9.83
CA GLU A 106 -11.09 -6.39 10.65
C GLU A 106 -10.32 -7.44 9.85
N SER A 107 -11.04 -8.34 9.16
CA SER A 107 -10.41 -9.40 8.36
C SER A 107 -9.59 -8.90 7.16
N ASP A 108 -9.85 -7.68 6.71
CA ASP A 108 -9.15 -7.10 5.56
C ASP A 108 -7.87 -6.33 5.99
N ILE A 109 -7.80 -5.95 7.25
CA ILE A 109 -6.73 -5.09 7.80
C ILE A 109 -5.81 -5.87 8.75
N GLU A 110 -6.30 -6.92 9.41
CA GLU A 110 -5.51 -7.77 10.31
C GLU A 110 -4.38 -8.46 9.54
N GLY A 111 -3.16 -8.39 10.07
CA GLY A 111 -1.98 -9.01 9.47
C GLY A 111 -1.43 -8.31 8.21
N LEU A 112 -1.92 -7.10 7.92
CA LEU A 112 -1.53 -6.34 6.73
C LEU A 112 -0.03 -6.06 6.64
N PHE A 113 0.62 -5.96 7.80
CA PHE A 113 2.05 -5.67 7.93
C PHE A 113 2.85 -6.85 8.51
N ASP A 114 2.29 -8.06 8.61
CA ASP A 114 2.97 -9.22 9.22
C ASP A 114 4.29 -9.56 8.51
N ASP A 115 4.35 -9.37 7.21
CA ASP A 115 5.58 -9.59 6.42
C ASP A 115 6.62 -8.48 6.59
N PHE A 116 6.28 -7.38 7.28
CA PHE A 116 7.17 -6.24 7.52
C PHE A 116 7.79 -6.30 8.93
N ASP A 117 8.68 -7.25 9.17
CA ASP A 117 9.38 -7.37 10.46
C ASP A 117 10.44 -6.28 10.63
N VAL A 118 10.08 -5.19 11.33
CA VAL A 118 10.97 -4.05 11.63
C VAL A 118 12.17 -4.41 12.51
N ASN A 119 12.11 -5.56 13.18
CA ASN A 119 13.15 -6.06 14.10
C ASN A 119 14.03 -7.14 13.48
N SER A 120 13.78 -7.50 12.22
CA SER A 120 14.55 -8.51 11.50
C SER A 120 16.05 -8.19 11.42
N ASN A 121 16.88 -9.21 11.61
CA ASN A 121 18.33 -9.10 11.39
C ASN A 121 18.71 -8.83 9.93
N LYS A 122 17.78 -9.00 9.00
CA LYS A 122 17.94 -8.66 7.57
C LYS A 122 18.07 -7.16 7.34
N LEU A 123 17.47 -6.33 8.22
CA LEU A 123 17.61 -4.87 8.19
C LEU A 123 18.92 -4.37 8.79
N GLY A 124 19.57 -5.18 9.65
CA GLY A 124 20.80 -4.86 10.37
C GLY A 124 20.94 -5.67 11.64
N LYS A 125 22.15 -5.77 12.16
CA LYS A 125 22.47 -6.56 13.37
C LYS A 125 22.19 -5.78 14.66
N SER A 126 22.19 -4.46 14.60
CA SER A 126 21.90 -3.55 15.73
C SER A 126 20.68 -2.70 15.44
N VAL A 127 20.05 -2.14 16.49
CA VAL A 127 18.93 -1.19 16.35
C VAL A 127 19.33 -0.03 15.46
N ALA A 128 20.52 0.53 15.65
CA ALA A 128 21.02 1.65 14.86
C ALA A 128 21.13 1.30 13.35
N GLU A 129 21.59 0.09 13.01
CA GLU A 129 21.64 -0.38 11.62
C GLU A 129 20.25 -0.60 11.05
N LYS A 130 19.33 -1.20 11.79
CA LYS A 130 17.93 -1.39 11.39
C LYS A 130 17.27 -0.05 11.11
N CYS A 131 17.36 0.89 12.03
CA CYS A 131 16.81 2.25 11.86
C CYS A 131 17.45 2.98 10.67
N LYS A 132 18.74 2.83 10.44
CA LYS A 132 19.41 3.38 9.26
C LYS A 132 18.86 2.83 7.95
N THR A 133 18.60 1.51 7.89
CA THR A 133 18.03 0.85 6.71
C THR A 133 16.58 1.27 6.49
N LEU A 134 15.76 1.28 7.56
CA LEU A 134 14.37 1.73 7.51
C LEU A 134 14.25 3.20 7.07
N ARG A 135 15.12 4.07 7.57
CA ARG A 135 15.19 5.48 7.18
C ARG A 135 15.49 5.65 5.71
N LYS A 136 16.50 4.93 5.20
CA LYS A 136 16.81 4.92 3.75
C LYS A 136 15.63 4.44 2.92
N LEU A 137 14.94 3.38 3.37
CA LEU A 137 13.76 2.87 2.71
C LEU A 137 12.64 3.91 2.66
N MET A 138 12.35 4.56 3.79
CA MET A 138 11.33 5.61 3.84
C MET A 138 11.62 6.77 2.89
N HIS A 139 12.85 7.28 2.88
CA HIS A 139 13.25 8.34 1.94
C HIS A 139 13.15 7.88 0.48
N GLY A 140 13.64 6.68 0.17
CA GLY A 140 13.55 6.13 -1.19
C GLY A 140 12.10 5.97 -1.68
N ILE A 141 11.19 5.56 -0.78
CA ILE A 141 9.76 5.49 -1.09
C ILE A 141 9.15 6.89 -1.21
N ALA A 142 9.56 7.85 -0.37
CA ALA A 142 9.07 9.24 -0.42
C ALA A 142 9.42 9.93 -1.75
N ASP A 143 10.59 9.66 -2.31
CA ASP A 143 11.06 10.23 -3.57
C ASP A 143 10.34 9.68 -4.81
N MET A 144 9.60 8.58 -4.68
CA MET A 144 8.84 8.01 -5.78
C MET A 144 7.68 8.94 -6.17
N LYS A 145 7.59 9.27 -7.47
CA LYS A 145 6.49 10.06 -8.03
C LYS A 145 5.30 9.14 -8.31
N LEU A 146 4.39 9.03 -7.37
CA LEU A 146 3.20 8.18 -7.47
C LEU A 146 1.96 8.90 -8.03
N GLY A 147 2.09 10.14 -8.51
CA GLY A 147 0.98 10.95 -9.01
C GLY A 147 0.21 11.71 -7.92
N ASP A 148 -0.87 12.37 -8.30
CA ASP A 148 -1.74 13.11 -7.39
C ASP A 148 -3.02 12.29 -7.10
N TYR A 149 -3.40 12.14 -5.82
CA TYR A 149 -4.59 11.39 -5.39
C TYR A 149 -5.92 11.98 -5.87
N GLN A 150 -5.90 13.21 -6.39
CA GLN A 150 -7.09 13.85 -6.94
C GLN A 150 -7.45 13.35 -8.35
N ASP A 151 -6.47 12.82 -9.11
CA ASP A 151 -6.61 12.48 -10.52
C ASP A 151 -6.61 10.98 -10.88
N ASN A 152 -6.95 10.04 -9.99
CA ASN A 152 -6.96 8.58 -10.22
C ASN A 152 -5.68 7.78 -9.86
N THR A 153 -5.07 8.06 -8.77
CA THR A 153 -3.79 7.51 -8.31
C THR A 153 -3.78 6.04 -7.88
N ILE A 154 -4.91 5.34 -7.89
CA ILE A 154 -4.92 3.87 -7.78
C ILE A 154 -4.08 3.23 -8.90
N ASP A 155 -4.05 3.85 -10.10
CA ASP A 155 -3.25 3.35 -11.22
C ASP A 155 -1.75 3.47 -10.95
N ALA A 156 -1.27 4.60 -10.41
CA ALA A 156 0.17 4.79 -10.17
C ALA A 156 0.72 3.85 -9.09
N PHE A 157 -0.08 3.58 -8.03
CA PHE A 157 0.29 2.58 -7.02
C PHE A 157 0.25 1.16 -7.61
N GLY A 158 -0.80 0.82 -8.34
CA GLY A 158 -0.92 -0.46 -9.05
C GLY A 158 0.22 -0.66 -10.04
N ASP A 159 0.54 0.36 -10.83
CA ASP A 159 1.66 0.34 -11.79
C ASP A 159 3.02 0.18 -11.08
N ALA A 160 3.23 0.86 -9.94
CA ALA A 160 4.44 0.71 -9.13
C ALA A 160 4.54 -0.70 -8.52
N TYR A 161 3.44 -1.23 -8.00
CA TYR A 161 3.36 -2.59 -7.49
C TYR A 161 3.68 -3.61 -8.59
N GLU A 162 3.02 -3.50 -9.75
CA GLU A 162 3.24 -4.39 -10.89
C GLU A 162 4.67 -4.29 -11.44
N TYR A 163 5.24 -3.08 -11.50
CA TYR A 163 6.64 -2.88 -11.89
C TYR A 163 7.60 -3.59 -10.93
N LEU A 164 7.38 -3.46 -9.62
CA LEU A 164 8.17 -4.15 -8.63
C LEU A 164 8.03 -5.67 -8.77
N MET A 165 6.81 -6.18 -8.94
CA MET A 165 6.57 -7.60 -9.17
C MET A 165 7.26 -8.10 -10.44
N GLY A 166 7.23 -7.36 -11.53
CA GLY A 166 7.92 -7.67 -12.78
C GLY A 166 9.44 -7.71 -12.62
N LEU A 167 10.04 -6.76 -11.89
CA LEU A 167 11.47 -6.76 -11.58
C LEU A 167 11.89 -7.99 -10.76
N TYR A 168 11.05 -8.41 -9.81
CA TYR A 168 11.35 -9.57 -8.97
C TYR A 168 11.11 -10.88 -9.70
N ALA A 169 10.07 -10.98 -10.52
CA ALA A 169 9.82 -12.17 -11.35
C ALA A 169 10.98 -12.43 -12.33
N SER A 170 11.55 -11.39 -12.93
CA SER A 170 12.70 -11.52 -13.83
C SER A 170 13.97 -11.96 -13.13
N ASN A 171 14.13 -11.65 -11.82
CA ASN A 171 15.26 -12.07 -11.00
C ASN A 171 15.02 -13.41 -10.30
N ALA A 172 13.79 -13.90 -10.23
CA ALA A 172 13.38 -15.14 -9.58
C ALA A 172 13.70 -16.41 -10.39
N GLY A 173 14.42 -16.29 -11.48
CA GLY A 173 14.91 -17.45 -12.28
C GLY A 173 15.69 -18.52 -11.50
N LYS A 174 15.86 -18.33 -10.18
CA LYS A 174 16.48 -19.28 -9.24
C LYS A 174 15.52 -19.82 -8.17
N SER A 175 14.31 -19.27 -8.03
CA SER A 175 13.31 -19.71 -7.02
C SER A 175 12.00 -19.97 -7.73
N GLY A 176 11.80 -21.17 -8.28
CA GLY A 176 10.62 -21.53 -9.04
C GLY A 176 9.34 -21.41 -8.21
N GLY A 177 8.47 -20.47 -8.52
CA GLY A 177 7.12 -20.50 -7.96
C GLY A 177 6.25 -19.28 -8.06
N GLU A 178 6.76 -18.08 -8.24
CA GLU A 178 5.90 -16.93 -8.38
C GLU A 178 5.83 -16.48 -9.84
N TYR A 179 4.77 -16.88 -10.52
CA TYR A 179 4.49 -16.45 -11.87
C TYR A 179 3.69 -15.15 -11.81
N TYR A 180 4.29 -14.08 -12.30
CA TYR A 180 3.63 -12.82 -12.55
C TYR A 180 3.12 -12.81 -13.99
N THR A 181 1.84 -12.50 -14.19
CA THR A 181 1.29 -12.32 -15.54
C THR A 181 1.60 -10.89 -16.01
N PRO A 182 2.38 -10.70 -17.11
CA PRO A 182 2.66 -9.37 -17.63
C PRO A 182 1.39 -8.56 -17.90
N GLN A 183 1.46 -7.23 -17.71
CA GLN A 183 0.30 -6.35 -17.84
C GLN A 183 -0.36 -6.44 -19.23
N GLU A 184 0.47 -6.52 -20.27
CA GLU A 184 0.00 -6.61 -21.65
C GLU A 184 -0.77 -7.91 -21.89
N VAL A 185 -0.34 -9.00 -21.29
CA VAL A 185 -1.02 -10.31 -21.36
C VAL A 185 -2.35 -10.25 -20.59
N SER A 186 -2.34 -9.69 -19.39
CA SER A 186 -3.55 -9.49 -18.58
C SER A 186 -4.57 -8.62 -19.33
N GLU A 187 -4.12 -7.54 -19.94
CA GLU A 187 -4.98 -6.66 -20.73
C GLU A 187 -5.56 -7.38 -21.96
N LEU A 188 -4.73 -8.13 -22.69
CA LEU A 188 -5.19 -8.91 -23.84
C LEU A 188 -6.25 -9.94 -23.46
N LEU A 189 -6.01 -10.71 -22.41
CA LEU A 189 -6.95 -11.72 -21.90
C LEU A 189 -8.29 -11.10 -21.51
N VAL A 190 -8.25 -9.99 -20.79
CA VAL A 190 -9.47 -9.27 -20.39
C VAL A 190 -10.21 -8.72 -21.60
N ARG A 191 -9.51 -8.08 -22.57
CA ARG A 191 -10.15 -7.56 -23.79
C ARG A 191 -10.83 -8.66 -24.60
N ILE A 192 -10.23 -9.85 -24.67
CA ILE A 192 -10.85 -11.02 -25.30
C ILE A 192 -12.11 -11.45 -24.53
N ALA A 193 -12.02 -11.57 -23.20
CA ALA A 193 -13.13 -12.04 -22.36
C ALA A 193 -14.35 -11.10 -22.36
N VAL A 194 -14.10 -9.77 -22.45
CA VAL A 194 -15.14 -8.75 -22.45
C VAL A 194 -15.50 -8.24 -23.87
N ASN A 195 -14.96 -8.85 -24.91
CA ASN A 195 -15.17 -8.38 -26.28
C ASN A 195 -16.66 -8.19 -26.62
N GLY A 196 -17.00 -7.02 -27.13
CA GLY A 196 -18.38 -6.66 -27.49
C GLY A 196 -19.31 -6.35 -26.30
N LYS A 197 -18.80 -6.39 -25.05
CA LYS A 197 -19.60 -6.13 -23.85
C LYS A 197 -19.27 -4.72 -23.30
N LYS A 198 -20.30 -3.94 -22.99
CA LYS A 198 -20.16 -2.63 -22.30
C LYS A 198 -20.23 -2.78 -20.78
N SER A 199 -20.84 -3.86 -20.29
CA SER A 199 -20.94 -4.19 -18.86
C SER A 199 -21.15 -5.68 -18.68
N ILE A 200 -20.74 -6.19 -17.52
CA ILE A 200 -20.88 -7.58 -17.11
C ILE A 200 -21.42 -7.66 -15.68
N ASN A 201 -21.96 -8.80 -15.30
CA ASN A 201 -22.51 -8.93 -13.94
C ASN A 201 -21.43 -9.20 -12.91
N LYS A 202 -20.58 -10.18 -13.17
CA LYS A 202 -19.51 -10.65 -12.26
C LYS A 202 -18.28 -11.00 -13.04
N ILE A 203 -17.13 -10.86 -12.39
CA ILE A 203 -15.85 -11.40 -12.83
C ILE A 203 -15.38 -12.39 -11.77
N TYR A 204 -14.83 -13.50 -12.21
CA TYR A 204 -14.23 -14.50 -11.36
C TYR A 204 -12.85 -14.87 -11.93
N ASP A 205 -11.86 -14.86 -11.06
CA ASP A 205 -10.51 -15.32 -11.38
C ASP A 205 -10.13 -16.44 -10.41
N PRO A 206 -10.10 -17.71 -10.85
CA PRO A 206 -9.77 -18.84 -9.99
C PRO A 206 -8.30 -18.88 -9.54
N ALA A 207 -7.45 -18.05 -10.11
CA ALA A 207 -6.02 -17.97 -9.82
C ALA A 207 -5.59 -16.49 -9.63
N VAL A 208 -6.38 -15.77 -8.84
CA VAL A 208 -6.37 -14.30 -8.72
C VAL A 208 -4.98 -13.69 -8.49
N GLY A 209 -4.12 -14.36 -7.74
CA GLY A 209 -2.78 -13.85 -7.44
C GLY A 209 -2.80 -12.42 -6.92
N SER A 210 -2.22 -11.49 -7.69
CA SER A 210 -2.22 -10.04 -7.42
C SER A 210 -3.49 -9.30 -7.84
N ALA A 211 -4.55 -9.99 -8.25
CA ALA A 211 -5.78 -9.44 -8.81
C ALA A 211 -5.60 -8.63 -10.12
N SER A 212 -4.47 -8.76 -10.79
CA SER A 212 -4.12 -7.99 -11.99
C SER A 212 -5.21 -8.09 -13.10
N LEU A 213 -5.72 -9.29 -13.38
CA LEU A 213 -6.80 -9.50 -14.35
C LEU A 213 -8.10 -8.81 -13.94
N LEU A 214 -8.48 -8.87 -12.66
CA LEU A 214 -9.69 -8.23 -12.14
C LEU A 214 -9.58 -6.69 -12.22
N LEU A 215 -8.43 -6.13 -11.87
CA LEU A 215 -8.16 -4.68 -11.95
C LEU A 215 -8.16 -4.20 -13.39
N LYS A 216 -7.57 -4.94 -14.33
CA LYS A 216 -7.63 -4.62 -15.76
C LYS A 216 -9.05 -4.65 -16.31
N ALA A 217 -9.88 -5.59 -15.87
CA ALA A 217 -11.28 -5.63 -16.27
C ALA A 217 -12.05 -4.39 -15.80
N ARG A 218 -11.81 -3.92 -14.58
CA ARG A 218 -12.39 -2.68 -14.05
C ARG A 218 -11.94 -1.46 -14.87
N LYS A 219 -10.66 -1.40 -15.25
CA LYS A 219 -10.09 -0.31 -16.08
C LYS A 219 -10.73 -0.29 -17.47
N ILE A 220 -10.86 -1.43 -18.12
CA ILE A 220 -11.40 -1.56 -19.50
C ILE A 220 -12.91 -1.29 -19.56
N LEU A 221 -13.68 -1.81 -18.61
CA LEU A 221 -15.14 -1.66 -18.56
C LEU A 221 -15.61 -0.37 -17.89
N GLY A 222 -14.70 0.35 -17.21
CA GLY A 222 -15.01 1.52 -16.42
C GLY A 222 -15.63 1.20 -15.06
N LYS A 223 -15.76 2.22 -14.23
CA LYS A 223 -16.14 2.14 -12.81
C LYS A 223 -17.47 1.39 -12.56
N ASN A 224 -18.42 1.48 -13.50
CA ASN A 224 -19.74 0.86 -13.42
C ASN A 224 -19.91 -0.35 -14.34
N GLY A 225 -18.83 -0.80 -14.98
CA GLY A 225 -18.86 -1.87 -15.96
C GLY A 225 -19.07 -3.26 -15.36
N VAL A 226 -18.77 -3.44 -14.06
CA VAL A 226 -19.01 -4.68 -13.31
C VAL A 226 -20.09 -4.42 -12.27
N ARG A 227 -21.26 -5.07 -12.41
CA ARG A 227 -22.48 -4.69 -11.67
C ARG A 227 -22.61 -5.34 -10.29
N LYS A 228 -22.12 -6.56 -10.10
CA LYS A 228 -22.36 -7.38 -8.91
C LYS A 228 -21.09 -7.78 -8.15
N GLY A 229 -19.93 -7.38 -8.62
CA GLY A 229 -18.67 -7.59 -7.92
C GLY A 229 -17.63 -8.42 -8.66
N TYR A 230 -16.51 -8.55 -8.00
CA TYR A 230 -15.31 -9.27 -8.41
C TYR A 230 -15.13 -10.44 -7.45
N PHE A 231 -14.71 -11.61 -7.93
CA PHE A 231 -14.54 -12.83 -7.16
C PHE A 231 -13.28 -13.59 -7.59
#